data_db3d31557c50d7f545d1da9a033362d5
#
_entry.id   db3d31557c50d7f545d1da9a033362d5
#
_cell.length_a   1.000
_cell.length_b   1.000
_cell.length_c   1.000
_cell.angle_alpha   90.00
_cell.angle_beta   90.00
_cell.angle_gamma   90.00
#
_symmetry.space_group_name_H-M   'P 1'
#
loop_
_entity.id
_entity.type
_entity.pdbx_description
1 polymer ?
#
loop_
_entity_poly.entity_id
_entity_poly.type
_entity_poly.pdbx_seq_one_letter_code
_entity_poly.pdbx_strand_id
1 'polypeptide(L)'
;GLWDNKVGGDKVTYDLSTGEDAYRRGLYTVWKRGSPYPSFINFDATARTACTVRRSRSNTPLQALTLLNDPVYVEAARALAARVVREYPDAAVPVRLRHAFQLCLARPPSPVELAALERLHAQQSAAHPTSDTAWQAVASALLNLDEMITKH
;
A
#
# COMPACT_ATOMS: atom_id res chain seq x y z
N GLY A 1 0.19 0.93 22.12
CA GLY A 1 -0.28 0.77 20.74
C GLY A 1 -1.59 0.00 20.68
N LEU A 2 -2.18 -0.08 19.50
CA LEU A 2 -3.44 -0.81 19.23
C LEU A 2 -3.40 -2.31 19.65
N TRP A 3 -2.23 -2.82 19.92
CA TRP A 3 -1.98 -4.19 20.36
C TRP A 3 -1.95 -4.39 21.87
N ASP A 4 -1.94 -3.33 22.67
CA ASP A 4 -1.91 -3.40 24.13
C ASP A 4 -3.28 -3.77 24.74
N ASN A 5 -4.22 -4.20 23.95
CA ASN A 5 -5.55 -4.58 24.41
C ASN A 5 -5.50 -5.87 25.25
N LYS A 6 -5.87 -5.72 26.50
CA LYS A 6 -6.13 -6.84 27.44
C LYS A 6 -7.34 -7.62 26.95
N VAL A 7 -7.12 -8.76 26.33
CA VAL A 7 -8.18 -9.72 26.07
C VAL A 7 -7.92 -10.93 26.95
N GLY A 8 -8.79 -11.16 27.93
CA GLY A 8 -8.74 -12.34 28.79
C GLY A 8 -7.68 -12.31 29.92
N GLY A 9 -7.40 -11.14 30.50
CA GLY A 9 -6.60 -11.06 31.72
C GLY A 9 -5.08 -11.03 31.54
N ASP A 10 -4.53 -11.60 30.50
CA ASP A 10 -3.10 -11.61 30.25
C ASP A 10 -2.70 -10.48 29.30
N LYS A 11 -1.72 -9.70 29.73
CA LYS A 11 -1.07 -8.68 28.89
C LYS A 11 -0.19 -9.38 27.86
N VAL A 12 -0.68 -9.54 26.64
CA VAL A 12 0.15 -10.06 25.55
C VAL A 12 0.90 -8.89 24.93
N THR A 13 2.19 -8.83 25.17
CA THR A 13 3.10 -7.92 24.45
C THR A 13 3.53 -8.59 23.15
N TYR A 14 3.45 -7.86 22.04
CA TYR A 14 4.00 -8.28 20.76
C TYR A 14 5.23 -7.46 20.47
N ASP A 15 6.35 -8.12 20.24
CA ASP A 15 7.52 -7.47 19.69
C ASP A 15 7.32 -7.25 18.19
N LEU A 16 7.65 -6.05 17.74
CA LEU A 16 7.61 -5.74 16.30
C LEU A 16 8.71 -6.53 15.59
N SER A 17 8.33 -7.21 14.52
CA SER A 17 9.30 -7.86 13.65
C SER A 17 10.26 -6.84 13.04
N THR A 18 11.53 -7.18 12.96
CA THR A 18 12.59 -6.34 12.39
C THR A 18 13.27 -7.03 11.22
N GLY A 19 13.96 -6.25 10.39
CA GLY A 19 14.64 -6.77 9.22
C GLY A 19 13.69 -7.41 8.21
N GLU A 20 14.08 -8.52 7.60
CA GLU A 20 13.30 -9.21 6.57
C GLU A 20 11.96 -9.77 7.07
N ASP A 21 11.84 -10.07 8.35
CA ASP A 21 10.61 -10.59 8.94
C ASP A 21 9.46 -9.56 8.92
N ALA A 22 9.78 -8.25 8.89
CA ALA A 22 8.78 -7.19 8.78
C ALA A 22 8.05 -7.19 7.41
N TYR A 23 8.68 -7.76 6.37
CA TYR A 23 8.18 -7.76 4.99
C TYR A 23 7.55 -9.08 4.56
N ARG A 24 7.28 -9.98 5.50
CA ARG A 24 6.62 -11.26 5.20
C ARG A 24 5.17 -11.04 4.79
N ARG A 25 4.66 -11.90 3.91
CA ARG A 25 3.24 -11.90 3.54
C ARG A 25 2.37 -12.12 4.78
N GLY A 26 1.17 -11.53 4.80
CA GLY A 26 0.21 -11.61 5.90
C GLY A 26 -0.16 -13.03 6.34
N LEU A 27 0.12 -14.05 5.49
CA LEU A 27 -0.03 -15.46 5.85
C LEU A 27 0.84 -15.85 7.06
N TYR A 28 2.00 -15.22 7.23
CA TYR A 28 2.95 -15.49 8.30
C TYR A 28 2.76 -14.60 9.53
N THR A 29 1.81 -13.66 9.47
CA THR A 29 1.47 -12.80 10.60
C THR A 29 0.60 -13.55 11.59
N VAL A 30 0.90 -13.41 12.89
CA VAL A 30 0.12 -14.04 13.96
C VAL A 30 -1.33 -13.57 13.90
N TRP A 31 -2.25 -14.53 13.88
CA TRP A 31 -3.68 -14.27 13.92
C TRP A 31 -4.24 -14.55 15.32
N LYS A 32 -4.55 -13.50 16.06
CA LYS A 32 -5.24 -13.60 17.34
C LYS A 32 -6.72 -13.27 17.14
N ARG A 33 -7.63 -14.21 17.46
CA ARG A 33 -9.08 -14.04 17.23
C ARG A 33 -9.67 -12.82 17.95
N GLY A 34 -9.26 -12.58 19.19
CA GLY A 34 -9.76 -11.47 20.00
C GLY A 34 -9.14 -10.10 19.67
N SER A 35 -8.04 -10.08 18.92
CA SER A 35 -7.34 -8.85 18.53
C SER A 35 -6.55 -9.09 17.25
N PRO A 36 -7.22 -9.21 16.10
CA PRO A 36 -6.54 -9.41 14.83
C PRO A 36 -5.76 -8.15 14.42
N TYR A 37 -4.77 -8.33 13.56
CA TYR A 37 -3.98 -7.20 13.05
C TYR A 37 -4.87 -6.18 12.34
N PRO A 38 -4.78 -4.86 12.68
CA PRO A 38 -5.73 -3.85 12.19
C PRO A 38 -5.88 -3.80 10.66
N SER A 39 -4.77 -3.91 9.91
CA SER A 39 -4.83 -3.92 8.46
C SER A 39 -5.61 -5.12 7.91
N PHE A 40 -5.63 -6.27 8.60
CA PHE A 40 -6.44 -7.39 8.16
C PHE A 40 -7.94 -7.08 8.22
N ILE A 41 -8.38 -6.38 9.27
CA ILE A 41 -9.78 -5.96 9.41
C ILE A 41 -10.11 -4.92 8.34
N ASN A 42 -9.26 -3.91 8.19
CA ASN A 42 -9.48 -2.83 7.22
C ASN A 42 -9.55 -3.33 5.78
N PHE A 43 -8.79 -4.39 5.44
CA PHE A 43 -8.77 -4.95 4.09
C PHE A 43 -9.53 -6.27 3.98
N ASP A 44 -10.65 -6.39 4.69
CA ASP A 44 -11.66 -7.45 4.57
C ASP A 44 -11.13 -8.87 4.80
N ALA A 45 -10.10 -9.06 5.62
CA ALA A 45 -9.70 -10.41 6.00
C ALA A 45 -10.80 -11.07 6.85
N THR A 46 -11.06 -12.34 6.57
CA THR A 46 -12.09 -13.10 7.29
C THR A 46 -11.76 -13.21 8.77
N ALA A 47 -12.77 -13.09 9.65
CA ALA A 47 -12.59 -13.15 11.09
C ALA A 47 -12.14 -14.53 11.61
N ARG A 48 -12.20 -15.59 10.78
CA ARG A 48 -11.87 -16.98 11.11
C ARG A 48 -12.67 -17.58 12.28
N THR A 49 -13.81 -16.99 12.60
CA THR A 49 -14.75 -17.49 13.62
C THR A 49 -15.80 -18.42 13.01
N ALA A 50 -16.06 -18.27 11.71
CA ALA A 50 -16.99 -19.11 10.95
C ALA A 50 -16.42 -19.34 9.55
N CYS A 51 -16.88 -20.42 8.91
CA CYS A 51 -16.55 -20.68 7.51
C CYS A 51 -17.14 -19.59 6.62
N THR A 52 -16.29 -18.99 5.79
CA THR A 52 -16.68 -17.95 4.84
C THR A 52 -16.47 -18.46 3.43
N VAL A 53 -17.55 -18.66 2.70
CA VAL A 53 -17.52 -19.17 1.31
C VAL A 53 -16.94 -18.12 0.36
N ARG A 54 -17.29 -16.86 0.59
CA ARG A 54 -16.81 -15.73 -0.22
C ARG A 54 -16.41 -14.58 0.69
N ARG A 55 -15.20 -14.08 0.52
CA ARG A 55 -14.70 -12.91 1.23
C ARG A 55 -15.43 -11.66 0.73
N SER A 56 -15.84 -10.78 1.65
CA SER A 56 -16.33 -9.45 1.29
C SER A 56 -15.21 -8.67 0.59
N ARG A 57 -15.59 -7.74 -0.26
CA ARG A 57 -14.69 -6.79 -0.90
C ARG A 57 -15.27 -5.42 -0.69
N SER A 58 -14.52 -4.55 -0.07
CA SER A 58 -14.92 -3.17 0.16
C SER A 58 -13.82 -2.21 -0.30
N ASN A 59 -14.23 -1.01 -0.66
CA ASN A 59 -13.35 0.13 -0.83
C ASN A 59 -13.89 1.24 0.05
N THR A 60 -13.24 1.45 1.19
CA THR A 60 -13.71 2.38 2.22
C THR A 60 -12.76 3.55 2.38
N PRO A 61 -13.25 4.73 2.83
CA PRO A 61 -12.38 5.85 3.16
C PRO A 61 -11.29 5.50 4.19
N LEU A 62 -11.57 4.54 5.09
CA LEU A 62 -10.60 4.07 6.08
C LEU A 62 -9.45 3.31 5.44
N GLN A 63 -9.70 2.52 4.39
CA GLN A 63 -8.65 1.85 3.62
C GLN A 63 -7.75 2.88 2.93
N ALA A 64 -8.34 3.88 2.27
CA ALA A 64 -7.59 4.96 1.63
C ALA A 64 -6.75 5.74 2.66
N LEU A 65 -7.32 6.06 3.82
CA LEU A 65 -6.63 6.76 4.90
C LEU A 65 -5.45 5.93 5.44
N THR A 66 -5.62 4.62 5.59
CA THR A 66 -4.58 3.69 6.01
C THR A 66 -3.43 3.65 5.00
N LEU A 67 -3.74 3.51 3.70
CA LEU A 67 -2.72 3.48 2.63
C LEU A 67 -1.91 4.79 2.53
N LEU A 68 -2.53 5.92 2.89
CA LEU A 68 -1.88 7.23 2.83
C LEU A 68 -1.03 7.55 4.05
N ASN A 69 -1.35 7.00 5.23
CA ASN A 69 -0.79 7.46 6.50
C ASN A 69 -0.06 6.38 7.31
N ASP A 70 -0.36 5.12 7.11
CA ASP A 70 0.32 4.05 7.85
C ASP A 70 1.78 3.95 7.40
N PRO A 71 2.74 3.92 8.34
CA PRO A 71 4.17 3.90 8.03
C PRO A 71 4.59 2.78 7.06
N VAL A 72 3.98 1.61 7.15
CA VAL A 72 4.28 0.47 6.28
C VAL A 72 3.94 0.76 4.82
N TYR A 73 2.77 1.35 4.56
CA TYR A 73 2.35 1.69 3.19
C TYR A 73 3.09 2.91 2.64
N VAL A 74 3.42 3.88 3.49
CA VAL A 74 4.27 5.01 3.11
C VAL A 74 5.68 4.53 2.74
N GLU A 75 6.25 3.59 3.49
CA GLU A 75 7.53 2.95 3.16
C GLU A 75 7.44 2.17 1.84
N ALA A 76 6.38 1.41 1.62
CA ALA A 76 6.13 0.71 0.37
C ALA A 76 6.06 1.66 -0.84
N ALA A 77 5.39 2.81 -0.69
CA ALA A 77 5.34 3.84 -1.74
C ALA A 77 6.73 4.43 -2.04
N ARG A 78 7.54 4.67 -1.01
CA ARG A 78 8.94 5.12 -1.18
C ARG A 78 9.79 4.08 -1.90
N ALA A 79 9.67 2.82 -1.49
CA ALA A 79 10.40 1.72 -2.12
C ALA A 79 10.01 1.53 -3.59
N LEU A 80 8.72 1.64 -3.92
CA LEU A 80 8.23 1.61 -5.31
C LEU A 80 8.78 2.78 -6.13
N ALA A 81 8.75 3.99 -5.59
CA ALA A 81 9.31 5.18 -6.24
C ALA A 81 10.80 5.01 -6.54
N ALA A 82 11.58 4.60 -5.54
CA ALA A 82 13.01 4.34 -5.69
C ALA A 82 13.30 3.23 -6.71
N ARG A 83 12.48 2.18 -6.73
CA ARG A 83 12.59 1.07 -7.68
C ARG A 83 12.40 1.56 -9.12
N VAL A 84 11.34 2.33 -9.38
CA VAL A 84 11.02 2.86 -10.72
C VAL A 84 12.16 3.75 -11.25
N VAL A 85 12.70 4.62 -10.41
CA VAL A 85 13.83 5.50 -10.79
C VAL A 85 15.09 4.67 -11.06
N ARG A 86 15.39 3.68 -10.24
CA ARG A 86 16.57 2.82 -10.38
C ARG A 86 16.52 1.92 -11.61
N GLU A 87 15.36 1.36 -11.94
CA GLU A 87 15.20 0.46 -13.10
C GLU A 87 15.26 1.19 -14.44
N TYR A 88 14.93 2.48 -14.46
CA TYR A 88 14.92 3.32 -15.66
C TYR A 88 15.62 4.67 -15.40
N PRO A 89 16.95 4.71 -15.14
CA PRO A 89 17.64 5.92 -14.68
C PRO A 89 17.61 7.07 -15.71
N ASP A 90 17.71 6.75 -17.01
CA ASP A 90 17.80 7.74 -18.10
C ASP A 90 16.49 7.88 -18.90
N ALA A 91 15.42 7.20 -18.47
CA ALA A 91 14.18 7.23 -19.22
C ALA A 91 13.37 8.51 -18.94
N ALA A 92 12.64 8.96 -19.96
CA ALA A 92 11.68 10.04 -19.82
C ALA A 92 10.56 9.69 -18.84
N VAL A 93 9.99 10.72 -18.17
CA VAL A 93 8.92 10.58 -17.18
C VAL A 93 7.77 9.67 -17.64
N PRO A 94 7.21 9.80 -18.87
CA PRO A 94 6.13 8.94 -19.31
C PRO A 94 6.48 7.46 -19.35
N VAL A 95 7.72 7.10 -19.63
CA VAL A 95 8.19 5.70 -19.65
C VAL A 95 8.20 5.13 -18.25
N ARG A 96 8.76 5.87 -17.30
CA ARG A 96 8.77 5.50 -15.88
C ARG A 96 7.36 5.37 -15.32
N LEU A 97 6.44 6.26 -15.68
CA LEU A 97 5.05 6.21 -15.24
C LEU A 97 4.32 4.98 -15.76
N ARG A 98 4.52 4.61 -17.04
CA ARG A 98 3.98 3.37 -17.59
C ARG A 98 4.52 2.15 -16.88
N HIS A 99 5.81 2.14 -16.59
CA HIS A 99 6.43 1.04 -15.84
C HIS A 99 5.87 0.94 -14.42
N ALA A 100 5.78 2.04 -13.68
CA ALA A 100 5.20 2.07 -12.34
C ALA A 100 3.76 1.55 -12.33
N PHE A 101 2.94 2.00 -13.29
CA PHE A 101 1.57 1.55 -13.45
C PHE A 101 1.48 0.04 -13.72
N GLN A 102 2.32 -0.45 -14.61
CA GLN A 102 2.36 -1.88 -14.99
C GLN A 102 2.84 -2.77 -13.84
N LEU A 103 3.77 -2.30 -13.01
CA LEU A 103 4.18 -3.01 -11.78
C LEU A 103 3.04 -3.18 -10.78
N CYS A 104 2.17 -2.15 -10.64
CA CYS A 104 1.07 -2.18 -9.69
C CYS A 104 -0.13 -2.97 -10.22
N LEU A 105 -0.52 -2.76 -11.48
CA LEU A 105 -1.80 -3.21 -12.02
C LEU A 105 -1.68 -4.31 -13.09
N ALA A 106 -0.46 -4.70 -13.44
CA ALA A 106 -0.15 -5.74 -14.44
C ALA A 106 -0.77 -5.47 -15.85
N ARG A 107 -1.13 -4.22 -16.13
CA ARG A 107 -1.61 -3.74 -17.42
C ARG A 107 -1.01 -2.38 -17.78
N PRO A 108 -0.97 -2.00 -19.05
CA PRO A 108 -0.56 -0.63 -19.40
C PRO A 108 -1.64 0.39 -18.99
N PRO A 109 -1.24 1.64 -18.68
CA PRO A 109 -2.20 2.72 -18.45
C PRO A 109 -2.88 3.14 -19.76
N SER A 110 -4.14 3.52 -19.68
CA SER A 110 -4.83 4.23 -20.75
C SER A 110 -4.22 5.64 -20.96
N PRO A 111 -4.48 6.30 -22.10
CA PRO A 111 -4.00 7.66 -22.33
C PRO A 111 -4.46 8.67 -21.25
N VAL A 112 -5.69 8.49 -20.74
CA VAL A 112 -6.26 9.35 -19.70
C VAL A 112 -5.55 9.15 -18.35
N GLU A 113 -5.31 7.90 -17.97
CA GLU A 113 -4.59 7.55 -16.74
C GLU A 113 -3.14 8.07 -16.79
N LEU A 114 -2.46 7.86 -17.91
CA LEU A 114 -1.10 8.35 -18.09
C LEU A 114 -1.04 9.88 -17.97
N ALA A 115 -1.93 10.60 -18.64
CA ALA A 115 -1.99 12.06 -18.57
C ALA A 115 -2.30 12.56 -17.15
N ALA A 116 -3.11 11.84 -16.38
CA ALA A 116 -3.37 12.17 -14.99
C ALA A 116 -2.12 12.02 -14.12
N LEU A 117 -1.36 10.93 -14.31
CA LEU A 117 -0.11 10.68 -13.60
C LEU A 117 0.99 11.67 -13.98
N GLU A 118 1.11 12.03 -15.26
CA GLU A 118 2.04 13.06 -15.73
C GLU A 118 1.76 14.41 -15.08
N ARG A 119 0.49 14.80 -15.01
CA ARG A 119 0.04 16.02 -14.34
C ARG A 119 0.36 16.00 -12.84
N LEU A 120 0.07 14.90 -12.14
CA LEU A 120 0.41 14.72 -10.74
C LEU A 120 1.92 14.86 -10.51
N HIS A 121 2.72 14.14 -11.30
CA HIS A 121 4.18 14.22 -11.23
C HIS A 121 4.69 15.64 -11.45
N ALA A 122 4.20 16.33 -12.48
CA ALA A 122 4.61 17.71 -12.79
C ALA A 122 4.25 18.69 -11.67
N GLN A 123 3.05 18.58 -11.11
CA GLN A 123 2.61 19.43 -9.99
C GLN A 123 3.49 19.21 -8.75
N GLN A 124 3.80 17.97 -8.40
CA GLN A 124 4.64 17.66 -7.25
C GLN A 124 6.10 18.06 -7.46
N SER A 125 6.63 17.90 -8.68
CA SER A 125 7.97 18.35 -9.03
C SER A 125 8.11 19.88 -8.97
N ALA A 126 7.07 20.61 -9.36
CA ALA A 126 7.05 22.06 -9.25
C ALA A 126 6.98 22.56 -7.80
N ALA A 127 6.23 21.85 -6.95
CA ALA A 127 6.11 22.19 -5.54
C ALA A 127 7.37 21.83 -4.71
N HIS A 128 8.07 20.77 -5.10
CA HIS A 128 9.21 20.20 -4.37
C HIS A 128 10.36 19.82 -5.31
N PRO A 129 11.07 20.80 -5.91
CA PRO A 129 12.04 20.54 -6.97
C PRO A 129 13.30 19.78 -6.53
N THR A 130 13.59 19.71 -5.24
CA THR A 130 14.82 19.11 -4.68
C THR A 130 14.61 17.73 -4.07
N SER A 131 13.44 17.15 -4.18
CA SER A 131 13.12 15.89 -3.49
C SER A 131 12.43 14.87 -4.40
N ASP A 132 12.60 13.60 -4.08
CA ASP A 132 11.91 12.48 -4.75
C ASP A 132 10.40 12.40 -4.45
N THR A 133 9.83 13.47 -3.85
CA THR A 133 8.41 13.54 -3.46
C THR A 133 7.46 13.35 -4.63
N ALA A 134 7.84 13.79 -5.84
CA ALA A 134 7.02 13.61 -7.03
C ALA A 134 6.79 12.11 -7.34
N TRP A 135 7.83 11.30 -7.28
CA TRP A 135 7.72 9.85 -7.48
C TRP A 135 7.03 9.16 -6.32
N GLN A 136 7.23 9.62 -5.08
CA GLN A 136 6.49 9.12 -3.92
C GLN A 136 4.99 9.40 -4.04
N ALA A 137 4.61 10.61 -4.47
CA ALA A 137 3.20 10.96 -4.68
C ALA A 137 2.55 10.08 -5.76
N VAL A 138 3.25 9.85 -6.87
CA VAL A 138 2.80 8.93 -7.92
C VAL A 138 2.64 7.50 -7.37
N ALA A 139 3.64 6.99 -6.66
CA ALA A 139 3.59 5.64 -6.08
C ALA A 139 2.45 5.50 -5.07
N SER A 140 2.26 6.50 -4.19
CA SER A 140 1.16 6.54 -3.23
C SER A 140 -0.21 6.56 -3.92
N ALA A 141 -0.36 7.35 -4.99
CA ALA A 141 -1.57 7.38 -5.78
C ALA A 141 -1.87 6.02 -6.45
N LEU A 142 -0.86 5.37 -7.02
CA LEU A 142 -1.00 4.05 -7.64
C LEU A 142 -1.42 2.97 -6.63
N LEU A 143 -0.81 2.97 -5.44
CA LEU A 143 -1.16 2.02 -4.38
C LEU A 143 -2.57 2.27 -3.80
N ASN A 144 -3.15 3.44 -4.04
CA ASN A 144 -4.47 3.85 -3.56
C ASN A 144 -5.58 3.71 -4.62
N LEU A 145 -5.25 3.21 -5.81
CA LEU A 145 -6.25 2.94 -6.84
C LEU A 145 -7.20 1.83 -6.41
N ASP A 146 -8.49 1.98 -6.74
CA ASP A 146 -9.51 0.96 -6.47
C ASP A 146 -9.11 -0.41 -7.02
N GLU A 147 -8.61 -0.47 -8.25
CA GLU A 147 -8.14 -1.69 -8.90
C GLU A 147 -6.96 -2.36 -8.18
N MET A 148 -6.17 -1.61 -7.41
CA MET A 148 -5.10 -2.16 -6.57
C MET A 148 -5.64 -2.76 -5.28
N ILE A 149 -6.67 -2.16 -4.70
CA ILE A 149 -7.29 -2.57 -3.43
C ILE A 149 -8.26 -3.73 -3.67
N THR A 150 -9.13 -3.59 -4.68
CA THR A 150 -10.17 -4.57 -5.00
C THR A 150 -9.86 -5.26 -6.33
N LYS A 151 -9.44 -6.52 -6.27
CA LYS A 151 -9.28 -7.34 -7.49
C LYS A 151 -10.63 -7.88 -7.94
N HIS A 152 -11.03 -7.49 -9.13
CA HIS A 152 -12.25 -7.97 -9.80
C HIS A 152 -12.01 -9.30 -10.51
#